data_983e2309a5961c74fdf9cd87cc9fe4d7
#
_entry.id   983e2309a5961c74fdf9cd87cc9fe4d7
#
_cell.length_a   1.000
_cell.length_b   1.000
_cell.length_c   1.000
_cell.angle_alpha   90.00
_cell.angle_beta   90.00
_cell.angle_gamma   90.00
#
_symmetry.space_group_name_H-M   'P 1'
#
loop_
_entity.id
_entity.type
_entity.pdbx_description
1 polymer ?
#
loop_
_entity_poly.entity_id
_entity_poly.type
_entity_poly.pdbx_seq_one_letter_code
_entity_poly.pdbx_strand_id
1 'polypeptide(L)'
;EGASSGLDRDGQGAGHHPRLPAFFGPYGGQFVPELLIPALDQLEDAFIDAQADPAFAAELDTFMTRYLGPPPAVPELCNLPLEGNARILLKREDLVHGGAHKGNQVLGQALLAKRMGKQRIIAETGAGQHGTATAMVCALLGLDCTIYMGATDVVRQAPNVERMELMGATVVPVDSGAGTLK
;
A
#
# COMPACT_ATOMS: atom_id res chain seq x y z
N GLU A 1 -5.81 -14.80 -45.09
CA GLU A 1 -4.37 -14.80 -45.44
C GLU A 1 -3.77 -13.48 -44.97
N GLY A 2 -2.71 -13.56 -44.14
CA GLY A 2 -1.90 -12.40 -43.78
C GLY A 2 -2.02 -11.95 -42.33
N ALA A 3 -1.61 -12.81 -41.37
CA ALA A 3 -1.27 -12.36 -40.02
C ALA A 3 0.06 -11.57 -40.07
N SER A 4 0.02 -10.27 -39.83
CA SER A 4 1.24 -9.49 -39.59
C SER A 4 1.62 -9.60 -38.12
N SER A 5 2.66 -10.37 -37.83
CA SER A 5 3.32 -10.43 -36.54
C SER A 5 4.03 -9.10 -36.29
N GLY A 6 3.49 -8.30 -35.38
CA GLY A 6 4.20 -7.15 -34.83
C GLY A 6 5.29 -7.61 -33.89
N LEU A 7 6.54 -7.55 -34.33
CA LEU A 7 7.70 -7.68 -33.46
C LEU A 7 7.94 -6.35 -32.76
N ASP A 8 7.90 -6.33 -31.43
CA ASP A 8 8.38 -5.21 -30.65
C ASP A 8 9.90 -5.06 -30.83
N ARG A 9 10.37 -3.80 -30.78
CA ARG A 9 11.73 -3.38 -31.19
C ARG A 9 12.85 -3.96 -30.33
N ASP A 10 12.56 -4.72 -29.27
CA ASP A 10 13.56 -5.27 -28.35
C ASP A 10 13.57 -6.81 -28.26
N GLY A 11 12.84 -7.53 -29.11
CA GLY A 11 13.00 -8.97 -29.31
C GLY A 11 12.66 -9.86 -28.09
N GLN A 12 12.01 -9.35 -27.05
CA GLN A 12 11.47 -10.13 -25.96
C GLN A 12 9.94 -10.11 -26.05
N GLY A 13 9.36 -11.25 -26.36
CA GLY A 13 7.93 -11.43 -26.33
C GLY A 13 7.41 -11.21 -24.91
N ALA A 14 6.74 -10.10 -24.68
CA ALA A 14 5.97 -9.88 -23.45
C ALA A 14 4.93 -11.01 -23.37
N GLY A 15 5.09 -11.89 -22.39
CA GLY A 15 4.10 -12.91 -22.07
C GLY A 15 2.80 -12.20 -21.69
N HIS A 16 1.81 -12.28 -22.58
CA HIS A 16 0.50 -11.69 -22.30
C HIS A 16 -0.19 -12.57 -21.26
N HIS A 17 -0.15 -12.14 -20.00
CA HIS A 17 -0.94 -12.79 -18.95
C HIS A 17 -2.43 -12.58 -19.21
N PRO A 18 -3.30 -13.56 -18.89
CA PRO A 18 -4.73 -13.35 -18.93
C PRO A 18 -5.10 -12.25 -17.92
N ARG A 19 -5.75 -11.19 -18.40
CA ARG A 19 -6.16 -10.06 -17.56
C ARG A 19 -7.09 -10.52 -16.45
N LEU A 20 -6.97 -9.88 -15.28
CA LEU A 20 -7.87 -10.10 -14.16
C LEU A 20 -9.28 -9.64 -14.53
N PRO A 21 -10.35 -10.31 -14.02
CA PRO A 21 -11.71 -9.85 -14.26
C PRO A 21 -11.90 -8.43 -13.74
N ALA A 22 -12.30 -7.50 -14.63
CA ALA A 22 -12.56 -6.12 -14.25
C ALA A 22 -13.84 -5.96 -13.39
N PHE A 23 -14.69 -6.99 -13.35
CA PHE A 23 -15.97 -6.96 -12.65
C PHE A 23 -16.12 -8.12 -11.68
N PHE A 24 -16.79 -7.83 -10.56
CA PHE A 24 -17.24 -8.78 -9.54
C PHE A 24 -18.78 -8.80 -9.57
N GLY A 25 -19.37 -9.62 -10.43
CA GLY A 25 -20.81 -9.56 -10.72
C GLY A 25 -21.20 -8.20 -11.32
N PRO A 26 -22.16 -7.46 -10.71
CA PRO A 26 -22.59 -6.15 -11.20
C PRO A 26 -21.66 -4.99 -10.75
N TYR A 27 -20.62 -5.26 -9.97
CA TYR A 27 -19.72 -4.27 -9.39
C TYR A 27 -18.34 -4.33 -10.04
N GLY A 28 -17.65 -3.20 -10.06
CA GLY A 28 -16.29 -3.09 -10.57
C GLY A 28 -16.21 -2.24 -11.83
N GLY A 29 -15.23 -2.53 -12.67
CA GLY A 29 -14.87 -1.77 -13.87
C GLY A 29 -13.58 -0.97 -13.65
N GLN A 30 -13.09 -0.39 -14.76
CA GLN A 30 -11.87 0.43 -14.78
C GLN A 30 -12.21 1.80 -15.37
N PHE A 31 -12.59 2.73 -14.49
CA PHE A 31 -13.05 4.08 -14.85
C PHE A 31 -11.96 5.10 -14.53
N VAL A 32 -10.89 5.11 -15.32
CA VAL A 32 -9.73 5.99 -15.17
C VAL A 32 -9.46 6.75 -16.46
N PRO A 33 -8.75 7.90 -16.41
CA PRO A 33 -8.26 8.55 -17.61
C PRO A 33 -7.38 7.61 -18.45
N GLU A 34 -7.55 7.64 -19.77
CA GLU A 34 -6.84 6.75 -20.71
C GLU A 34 -5.31 6.79 -20.54
N LEU A 35 -4.78 7.95 -20.12
CA LEU A 35 -3.35 8.13 -19.84
C LEU A 35 -2.81 7.18 -18.76
N LEU A 36 -3.66 6.71 -17.85
CA LEU A 36 -3.28 5.81 -16.76
C LEU A 36 -3.37 4.32 -17.14
N ILE A 37 -4.08 3.98 -18.22
CA ILE A 37 -4.28 2.58 -18.62
C ILE A 37 -2.96 1.82 -18.78
N PRO A 38 -1.93 2.33 -19.49
CA PRO A 38 -0.67 1.61 -19.64
C PRO A 38 0.05 1.35 -18.31
N ALA A 39 -0.06 2.29 -17.36
CA ALA A 39 0.54 2.13 -16.04
C ALA A 39 -0.21 1.09 -15.19
N LEU A 40 -1.53 1.02 -15.32
CA LEU A 40 -2.35 0.01 -14.64
C LEU A 40 -2.15 -1.38 -15.25
N ASP A 41 -2.00 -1.48 -16.57
CA ASP A 41 -1.66 -2.73 -17.26
C ASP A 41 -0.32 -3.27 -16.76
N GLN A 42 0.69 -2.40 -16.64
CA GLN A 42 2.00 -2.76 -16.11
C GLN A 42 1.94 -3.23 -14.65
N LEU A 43 1.08 -2.59 -13.85
CA LEU A 43 0.86 -2.99 -12.45
C LEU A 43 0.17 -4.35 -12.37
N GLU A 44 -0.82 -4.60 -13.22
CA GLU A 44 -1.55 -5.86 -13.25
C GLU A 44 -0.63 -7.03 -13.63
N ASP A 45 0.18 -6.87 -14.68
CA ASP A 45 1.15 -7.89 -15.09
C ASP A 45 2.14 -8.19 -13.94
N ALA A 46 2.70 -7.16 -13.31
CA ALA A 46 3.61 -7.32 -12.18
C ALA A 46 2.96 -7.98 -10.97
N PHE A 47 1.68 -7.71 -10.72
CA PHE A 47 0.92 -8.33 -9.64
C PHE A 47 0.67 -9.82 -9.89
N ILE A 48 0.29 -10.19 -11.12
CA ILE A 48 0.09 -11.58 -11.51
C ILE A 48 1.39 -12.36 -11.38
N ASP A 49 2.50 -11.81 -11.88
CA ASP A 49 3.83 -12.41 -11.74
C ASP A 49 4.23 -12.60 -10.28
N ALA A 50 4.03 -11.57 -9.46
CA ALA A 50 4.36 -11.63 -8.04
C ALA A 50 3.53 -12.68 -7.28
N GLN A 51 2.25 -12.85 -7.62
CA GLN A 51 1.41 -13.90 -7.03
C GLN A 51 1.88 -15.31 -7.37
N ALA A 52 2.45 -15.50 -8.56
CA ALA A 52 2.96 -16.79 -9.01
C ALA A 52 4.40 -17.09 -8.55
N ASP A 53 5.11 -16.09 -8.00
CA ASP A 53 6.51 -16.22 -7.61
C ASP A 53 6.69 -16.58 -6.13
N PRO A 54 7.16 -17.81 -5.82
CA PRO A 54 7.44 -18.21 -4.44
C PRO A 54 8.50 -17.35 -3.74
N ALA A 55 9.42 -16.72 -4.48
CA ALA A 55 10.44 -15.87 -3.91
C ALA A 55 9.84 -14.55 -3.39
N PHE A 56 8.88 -13.97 -4.12
CA PHE A 56 8.13 -12.80 -3.67
C PHE A 56 7.32 -13.13 -2.41
N ALA A 57 6.62 -14.27 -2.41
CA ALA A 57 5.82 -14.71 -1.27
C ALA A 57 6.70 -14.91 -0.02
N ALA A 58 7.88 -15.51 -0.15
CA ALA A 58 8.82 -15.74 0.95
C ALA A 58 9.42 -14.41 1.48
N GLU A 59 9.74 -13.48 0.61
CA GLU A 59 10.23 -12.15 0.98
C GLU A 59 9.16 -11.36 1.74
N LEU A 60 7.94 -11.33 1.21
CA LEU A 60 6.79 -10.68 1.84
C LEU A 60 6.50 -11.30 3.23
N ASP A 61 6.47 -12.62 3.34
CA ASP A 61 6.26 -13.34 4.60
C ASP A 61 7.35 -13.00 5.62
N THR A 62 8.61 -12.93 5.19
CA THR A 62 9.74 -12.55 6.03
C THR A 62 9.55 -11.15 6.63
N PHE A 63 9.18 -10.17 5.83
CA PHE A 63 8.92 -8.82 6.32
C PHE A 63 7.65 -8.75 7.17
N MET A 64 6.59 -9.46 6.78
CA MET A 64 5.36 -9.52 7.57
C MET A 64 5.63 -10.08 8.96
N THR A 65 6.34 -11.19 9.07
CA THR A 65 6.57 -11.87 10.35
C THR A 65 7.65 -11.22 11.21
N ARG A 66 8.77 -10.81 10.61
CA ARG A 66 9.95 -10.33 11.35
C ARG A 66 9.99 -8.82 11.55
N TYR A 67 9.33 -8.05 10.70
CA TYR A 67 9.33 -6.59 10.77
C TYR A 67 8.00 -6.03 11.26
N LEU A 68 6.88 -6.44 10.69
CA LEU A 68 5.56 -5.95 11.11
C LEU A 68 4.99 -6.72 12.30
N GLY A 69 5.16 -8.05 12.36
CA GLY A 69 4.78 -8.90 13.48
C GLY A 69 3.32 -9.39 13.52
N PRO A 70 2.51 -9.39 12.42
CA PRO A 70 1.21 -10.04 12.43
C PRO A 70 1.34 -11.57 12.44
N PRO A 71 0.31 -12.32 12.88
CA PRO A 71 -0.98 -11.81 13.36
C PRO A 71 -0.89 -11.22 14.78
N PRO A 72 -1.57 -10.10 15.06
CA PRO A 72 -1.59 -9.53 16.39
C PRO A 72 -2.38 -10.41 17.37
N ALA A 73 -2.10 -10.25 18.66
CA ALA A 73 -2.88 -10.90 19.71
C ALA A 73 -4.36 -10.50 19.67
N VAL A 74 -5.23 -11.42 20.09
CA VAL A 74 -6.67 -11.21 20.19
C VAL A 74 -7.14 -11.54 21.62
N PRO A 75 -6.76 -10.74 22.64
CA PRO A 75 -7.19 -10.97 24.01
C PRO A 75 -8.68 -10.67 24.18
N GLU A 76 -9.28 -11.37 25.15
CA GLU A 76 -10.63 -11.08 25.63
C GLU A 76 -10.57 -10.07 26.78
N LEU A 77 -11.51 -9.13 26.78
CA LEU A 77 -11.70 -8.19 27.88
C LEU A 77 -12.48 -8.87 29.02
N CYS A 78 -11.82 -9.06 30.16
CA CYS A 78 -12.41 -9.78 31.31
C CYS A 78 -13.07 -8.87 32.35
N ASN A 79 -12.74 -7.56 32.37
CA ASN A 79 -13.13 -6.64 33.44
C ASN A 79 -14.12 -5.55 33.00
N LEU A 80 -14.76 -5.71 31.86
CA LEU A 80 -15.85 -4.82 31.44
C LEU A 80 -17.18 -5.34 31.97
N PRO A 81 -17.95 -4.49 32.65
CA PRO A 81 -19.33 -4.85 33.06
C PRO A 81 -20.20 -4.88 31.80
N LEU A 82 -20.38 -6.07 31.24
CA LEU A 82 -21.25 -6.30 30.09
C LEU A 82 -22.60 -6.86 30.56
N GLU A 83 -23.68 -6.37 29.98
CA GLU A 83 -24.99 -6.98 30.14
C GLU A 83 -25.08 -8.26 29.29
N GLY A 84 -25.61 -9.33 29.87
CA GLY A 84 -25.76 -10.61 29.19
C GLY A 84 -24.44 -11.41 29.07
N ASN A 85 -24.38 -12.30 28.06
CA ASN A 85 -23.25 -13.22 27.82
C ASN A 85 -22.33 -12.74 26.69
N ALA A 86 -22.27 -11.44 26.42
CA ALA A 86 -21.42 -10.89 25.35
C ALA A 86 -19.92 -11.04 25.71
N ARG A 87 -19.13 -11.45 24.73
CA ARG A 87 -17.67 -11.50 24.83
C ARG A 87 -17.08 -10.41 23.93
N ILE A 88 -16.13 -9.65 24.42
CA ILE A 88 -15.41 -8.64 23.64
C ILE A 88 -13.98 -9.10 23.40
N LEU A 89 -13.62 -9.30 22.13
CA LEU A 89 -12.30 -9.66 21.70
C LEU A 89 -11.65 -8.45 21.03
N LEU A 90 -10.42 -8.13 21.40
CA LEU A 90 -9.66 -7.03 20.81
C LEU A 90 -8.63 -7.57 19.82
N LYS A 91 -8.79 -7.28 18.53
CA LYS A 91 -7.74 -7.50 17.57
C LYS A 91 -6.71 -6.35 17.68
N ARG A 92 -5.58 -6.63 18.32
CA ARG A 92 -4.59 -5.65 18.76
C ARG A 92 -3.68 -5.18 17.63
N GLU A 93 -4.23 -4.48 16.63
CA GLU A 93 -3.45 -3.89 15.53
C GLU A 93 -2.51 -2.74 15.98
N ASP A 94 -2.72 -2.22 17.18
CA ASP A 94 -1.81 -1.28 17.85
C ASP A 94 -0.48 -1.90 18.26
N LEU A 95 -0.41 -3.24 18.39
CA LEU A 95 0.82 -3.99 18.68
C LEU A 95 1.63 -4.35 17.42
N VAL A 96 1.08 -4.15 16.24
CA VAL A 96 1.83 -4.29 15.00
C VAL A 96 2.83 -3.15 14.87
N HIS A 97 4.01 -3.40 14.31
CA HIS A 97 5.03 -2.38 14.10
C HIS A 97 4.44 -1.20 13.31
N GLY A 98 4.64 0.00 13.81
CA GLY A 98 4.01 1.23 13.33
C GLY A 98 2.70 1.58 14.04
N GLY A 99 2.20 0.70 14.92
CA GLY A 99 1.05 0.98 15.80
C GLY A 99 -0.31 0.99 15.12
N ALA A 100 -0.42 0.48 13.87
CA ALA A 100 -1.68 0.44 13.12
C ALA A 100 -1.63 -0.60 11.99
N HIS A 101 -2.82 -0.97 11.48
CA HIS A 101 -2.99 -1.95 10.41
C HIS A 101 -2.42 -1.55 9.03
N LYS A 102 -2.12 -0.28 8.81
CA LYS A 102 -1.73 0.25 7.49
C LYS A 102 -0.42 -0.35 6.96
N GLY A 103 0.51 -0.72 7.84
CA GLY A 103 1.77 -1.36 7.47
C GLY A 103 1.57 -2.61 6.60
N ASN A 104 0.54 -3.39 6.87
CA ASN A 104 0.26 -4.64 6.16
C ASN A 104 0.08 -4.42 4.65
N GLN A 105 -0.81 -3.48 4.26
CA GLN A 105 -1.04 -3.19 2.84
C GLN A 105 0.12 -2.43 2.21
N VAL A 106 0.71 -1.47 2.93
CA VAL A 106 1.80 -0.63 2.40
C VAL A 106 3.02 -1.48 2.09
N LEU A 107 3.36 -2.45 2.94
CA LEU A 107 4.49 -3.34 2.71
C LEU A 107 4.35 -4.13 1.40
N GLY A 108 3.19 -4.75 1.17
CA GLY A 108 2.94 -5.49 -0.07
C GLY A 108 3.00 -4.61 -1.32
N GLN A 109 2.39 -3.42 -1.24
CA GLN A 109 2.38 -2.46 -2.35
C GLN A 109 3.79 -1.91 -2.66
N ALA A 110 4.55 -1.53 -1.64
CA ALA A 110 5.89 -0.98 -1.82
C ALA A 110 6.89 -2.05 -2.30
N LEU A 111 6.77 -3.29 -1.83
CA LEU A 111 7.59 -4.40 -2.29
C LEU A 111 7.32 -4.71 -3.77
N LEU A 112 6.05 -4.71 -4.19
CA LEU A 112 5.67 -4.85 -5.59
C LEU A 112 6.21 -3.69 -6.44
N ALA A 113 6.03 -2.44 -5.99
CA ALA A 113 6.55 -1.27 -6.67
C ALA A 113 8.07 -1.32 -6.84
N LYS A 114 8.81 -1.73 -5.80
CA LYS A 114 10.26 -1.95 -5.86
C LYS A 114 10.63 -2.99 -6.92
N ARG A 115 9.89 -4.09 -6.99
CA ARG A 115 10.07 -5.13 -7.99
C ARG A 115 9.82 -4.64 -9.42
N MET A 116 8.87 -3.72 -9.59
CA MET A 116 8.63 -3.00 -10.86
C MET A 116 9.70 -1.97 -11.19
N GLY A 117 10.78 -1.86 -10.41
CA GLY A 117 11.87 -0.88 -10.62
C GLY A 117 11.51 0.55 -10.23
N LYS A 118 10.41 0.77 -9.50
CA LYS A 118 10.05 2.10 -8.99
C LYS A 118 11.01 2.48 -7.86
N GLN A 119 11.56 3.68 -7.92
CA GLN A 119 12.51 4.19 -6.93
C GLN A 119 11.88 5.19 -5.97
N ARG A 120 10.75 5.79 -6.35
CA ARG A 120 10.04 6.78 -5.57
C ARG A 120 8.58 6.38 -5.36
N ILE A 121 8.15 6.45 -4.11
CA ILE A 121 6.76 6.23 -3.72
C ILE A 121 6.14 7.58 -3.36
N ILE A 122 4.92 7.79 -3.79
CA ILE A 122 4.09 8.90 -3.35
C ILE A 122 2.85 8.36 -2.63
N ALA A 123 2.41 9.06 -1.61
CA ALA A 123 1.15 8.75 -0.94
C ALA A 123 0.45 10.04 -0.46
N GLU A 124 -0.85 9.97 -0.31
CA GLU A 124 -1.62 10.96 0.41
C GLU A 124 -1.91 10.50 1.84
N THR A 125 -2.17 11.44 2.74
CA THR A 125 -2.58 11.13 4.10
C THR A 125 -3.39 12.27 4.72
N GLY A 126 -4.41 11.94 5.50
CA GLY A 126 -5.17 12.90 6.31
C GLY A 126 -4.69 12.87 7.77
N ALA A 127 -5.13 11.87 8.53
CA ALA A 127 -4.74 11.71 9.94
C ALA A 127 -3.25 11.31 10.16
N GLY A 128 -2.50 11.02 9.11
CA GLY A 128 -1.08 10.71 9.17
C GLY A 128 -0.74 9.22 9.23
N GLN A 129 -1.68 8.33 9.51
CA GLN A 129 -1.39 6.89 9.69
C GLN A 129 -0.89 6.21 8.41
N HIS A 130 -1.52 6.52 7.26
CA HIS A 130 -1.07 5.97 5.98
C HIS A 130 0.30 6.54 5.58
N GLY A 131 0.50 7.84 5.75
CA GLY A 131 1.79 8.50 5.49
C GLY A 131 2.91 7.92 6.35
N THR A 132 2.68 7.76 7.65
CA THR A 132 3.67 7.18 8.58
C THR A 132 4.02 5.74 8.18
N ALA A 133 3.02 4.91 7.85
CA ALA A 133 3.27 3.54 7.38
C ALA A 133 4.06 3.52 6.07
N THR A 134 3.75 4.43 5.13
CA THR A 134 4.45 4.54 3.84
C THR A 134 5.91 4.98 4.07
N ALA A 135 6.15 6.00 4.87
CA ALA A 135 7.49 6.46 5.21
C ALA A 135 8.33 5.34 5.85
N MET A 136 7.74 4.62 6.81
CA MET A 136 8.38 3.49 7.50
C MET A 136 8.80 2.38 6.53
N VAL A 137 7.92 1.98 5.63
CA VAL A 137 8.21 0.92 4.65
C VAL A 137 9.19 1.39 3.58
N CYS A 138 9.10 2.64 3.12
CA CYS A 138 10.06 3.21 2.19
C CYS A 138 11.47 3.26 2.80
N ALA A 139 11.60 3.66 4.06
CA ALA A 139 12.87 3.62 4.79
C ALA A 139 13.44 2.19 4.86
N LEU A 140 12.59 1.20 5.16
CA LEU A 140 12.99 -0.21 5.20
C LEU A 140 13.50 -0.70 3.83
N LEU A 141 12.84 -0.33 2.75
CA LEU A 141 13.12 -0.83 1.40
C LEU A 141 14.14 0.01 0.62
N GLY A 142 14.59 1.14 1.17
CA GLY A 142 15.51 2.08 0.51
C GLY A 142 14.86 2.81 -0.67
N LEU A 143 13.60 3.23 -0.53
CA LEU A 143 12.83 3.94 -1.53
C LEU A 143 12.63 5.40 -1.14
N ASP A 144 12.71 6.32 -2.09
CA ASP A 144 12.34 7.72 -1.88
C ASP A 144 10.85 7.83 -1.57
N CYS A 145 10.50 8.68 -0.60
CA CYS A 145 9.12 8.84 -0.14
C CYS A 145 8.69 10.30 -0.14
N THR A 146 7.56 10.58 -0.80
CA THR A 146 6.92 11.90 -0.76
C THR A 146 5.47 11.73 -0.32
N ILE A 147 5.09 12.41 0.77
CA ILE A 147 3.74 12.35 1.35
C ILE A 147 3.04 13.68 1.13
N TYR A 148 1.90 13.65 0.45
CA TYR A 148 1.02 14.80 0.28
C TYR A 148 -0.02 14.82 1.40
N MET A 149 -0.11 15.94 2.12
CA MET A 149 -0.99 16.08 3.27
C MET A 149 -1.64 17.46 3.26
N GLY A 150 -2.93 17.54 3.55
CA GLY A 150 -3.61 18.84 3.63
C GLY A 150 -2.93 19.77 4.64
N ALA A 151 -2.74 21.04 4.30
CA ALA A 151 -2.02 21.99 5.15
C ALA A 151 -2.63 22.12 6.56
N THR A 152 -3.94 22.04 6.67
CA THR A 152 -4.65 22.00 7.96
C THR A 152 -4.30 20.74 8.75
N ASP A 153 -4.22 19.58 8.08
CA ASP A 153 -3.89 18.31 8.72
C ASP A 153 -2.42 18.25 9.13
N VAL A 154 -1.50 18.86 8.36
CA VAL A 154 -0.08 18.98 8.74
C VAL A 154 0.08 19.62 10.12
N VAL A 155 -0.65 20.71 10.37
CA VAL A 155 -0.62 21.40 11.67
C VAL A 155 -1.25 20.54 12.77
N ARG A 156 -2.42 19.96 12.50
CA ARG A 156 -3.16 19.16 13.50
C ARG A 156 -2.44 17.88 13.90
N GLN A 157 -1.70 17.30 12.97
CA GLN A 157 -1.03 16.00 13.09
C GLN A 157 0.50 16.13 13.12
N ALA A 158 1.01 17.24 13.63
CA ALA A 158 2.45 17.52 13.69
C ALA A 158 3.30 16.36 14.20
N PRO A 159 2.91 15.58 15.24
CA PRO A 159 3.69 14.42 15.69
C PRO A 159 3.81 13.31 14.63
N ASN A 160 2.83 13.15 13.75
CA ASN A 160 2.92 12.19 12.65
C ASN A 160 3.79 12.74 11.51
N VAL A 161 3.75 14.05 11.27
CA VAL A 161 4.65 14.72 10.31
C VAL A 161 6.09 14.53 10.72
N GLU A 162 6.42 14.82 11.97
CA GLU A 162 7.78 14.63 12.53
C GLU A 162 8.25 13.17 12.38
N ARG A 163 7.38 12.19 12.62
CA ARG A 163 7.71 10.78 12.41
C ARG A 163 8.01 10.46 10.94
N MET A 164 7.22 10.98 10.01
CA MET A 164 7.44 10.77 8.57
C MET A 164 8.78 11.36 8.13
N GLU A 165 9.09 12.58 8.56
CA GLU A 165 10.35 13.26 8.25
C GLU A 165 11.56 12.57 8.91
N LEU A 166 11.42 12.11 10.14
CA LEU A 166 12.46 11.33 10.83
C LEU A 166 12.82 10.03 10.08
N MET A 167 11.85 9.42 9.42
CA MET A 167 12.04 8.25 8.55
C MET A 167 12.51 8.59 7.13
N GLY A 168 12.80 9.87 6.85
CA GLY A 168 13.36 10.33 5.58
C GLY A 168 12.31 10.66 4.50
N ALA A 169 11.02 10.70 4.83
CA ALA A 169 10.01 11.13 3.88
C ALA A 169 9.96 12.66 3.76
N THR A 170 9.64 13.15 2.57
CA THR A 170 9.31 14.56 2.35
C THR A 170 7.81 14.74 2.49
N VAL A 171 7.37 15.57 3.44
CA VAL A 171 5.96 15.92 3.59
C VAL A 171 5.66 17.22 2.84
N VAL A 172 4.71 17.17 1.91
CA VAL A 172 4.31 18.30 1.08
C VAL A 172 2.91 18.77 1.50
N PRO A 173 2.79 19.95 2.12
CA PRO A 173 1.48 20.54 2.42
C PRO A 173 0.70 20.87 1.14
N VAL A 174 -0.60 20.58 1.14
CA VAL A 174 -1.52 20.89 0.05
C VAL A 174 -2.55 21.91 0.52
N ASP A 175 -2.55 23.08 -0.07
CA ASP A 175 -3.44 24.20 0.28
C ASP A 175 -4.72 24.23 -0.55
N SER A 176 -4.82 23.42 -1.62
CA SER A 176 -5.97 23.39 -2.51
C SER A 176 -7.20 22.75 -1.83
N GLY A 177 -8.39 23.18 -2.25
CA GLY A 177 -9.64 22.69 -1.69
C GLY A 177 -9.83 23.14 -0.23
N ALA A 178 -10.21 22.21 0.64
CA ALA A 178 -10.41 22.47 2.07
C ALA A 178 -9.10 22.40 2.89
N GLY A 179 -7.94 22.15 2.26
CA GLY A 179 -6.67 21.93 2.96
C GLY A 179 -6.68 20.66 3.84
N THR A 180 -7.60 19.74 3.59
CA THR A 180 -7.73 18.43 4.25
C THR A 180 -7.98 17.35 3.20
N LEU A 181 -7.73 16.08 3.53
CA LEU A 181 -7.97 14.95 2.62
C LEU A 181 -9.46 14.61 2.44
N LYS A 182 -10.37 15.25 3.15
CA LYS A 182 -11.81 15.00 3.06
C LYS A 182 -12.47 15.81 1.96
#